data_8096cd834265b02c257bbe6b5f0f5af7
#
_entry.id   8096cd834265b02c257bbe6b5f0f5af7
#
_cell.length_a   1.000
_cell.length_b   1.000
_cell.length_c   1.000
_cell.angle_alpha   90.00
_cell.angle_beta   90.00
_cell.angle_gamma   90.00
#
_symmetry.space_group_name_H-M   'P 1'
#
loop_
_entity.id
_entity.type
_entity.pdbx_description
1 polymer ?
#
loop_
_entity_poly.entity_id
_entity_poly.type
_entity_poly.pdbx_seq_one_letter_code
_entity_poly.pdbx_strand_id
1 'polypeptide(L)'
;MKRFVPTALPLALLVACSPSAVALQPGMWETTVQFNSVDLPGASPQELGAMRAMMSRPQTHSECITPEQAANPMQRMMNSSGDPHACQFGDSTFANGVIRVHGSCQAPGRGTAATNMEGSFTATTIQANISSEIHPPAGTPGPQSARMSGTLSAHRTGDCPG
;
A
#
# COMPACT_ATOMS: atom_id res chain seq x y z
N MET A 1 -60.48 41.41 -24.62
CA MET A 1 -59.05 41.62 -24.36
C MET A 1 -58.62 40.65 -23.28
N LYS A 2 -57.98 39.52 -23.63
CA LYS A 2 -57.49 38.48 -22.67
C LYS A 2 -56.01 38.76 -22.41
N ARG A 3 -55.67 39.07 -21.14
CA ARG A 3 -54.29 39.24 -20.69
C ARG A 3 -53.68 37.89 -20.37
N PHE A 4 -52.63 37.52 -21.12
CA PHE A 4 -51.77 36.36 -20.79
C PHE A 4 -50.73 36.78 -19.72
N VAL A 5 -50.70 36.08 -18.61
CA VAL A 5 -49.65 36.21 -17.58
C VAL A 5 -48.63 35.10 -17.84
N PRO A 6 -47.37 35.41 -18.09
CA PRO A 6 -46.35 34.37 -18.20
C PRO A 6 -45.92 33.89 -16.82
N THR A 7 -46.13 32.58 -16.54
CA THR A 7 -45.64 31.92 -15.34
C THR A 7 -44.17 31.57 -15.54
N ALA A 8 -43.28 32.28 -14.84
CA ALA A 8 -41.86 31.94 -14.78
C ALA A 8 -41.64 30.76 -13.87
N LEU A 9 -41.17 29.63 -14.41
CA LEU A 9 -40.70 28.46 -13.62
C LEU A 9 -39.30 28.74 -13.10
N PRO A 10 -39.00 28.58 -11.79
CA PRO A 10 -37.63 28.68 -11.31
C PRO A 10 -36.88 27.41 -11.65
N LEU A 11 -35.79 27.56 -12.41
CA LEU A 11 -34.83 26.49 -12.73
C LEU A 11 -33.99 26.22 -11.48
N ALA A 12 -34.30 25.18 -10.72
CA ALA A 12 -33.50 24.73 -9.59
C ALA A 12 -32.20 24.09 -10.10
N LEU A 13 -31.07 24.78 -9.98
CA LEU A 13 -29.73 24.24 -10.22
C LEU A 13 -29.41 23.23 -9.10
N LEU A 14 -29.50 21.96 -9.42
CA LEU A 14 -28.95 20.87 -8.61
C LEU A 14 -27.42 20.92 -8.72
N VAL A 15 -26.76 21.52 -7.73
CA VAL A 15 -25.31 21.41 -7.55
C VAL A 15 -25.02 19.97 -7.13
N ALA A 16 -24.63 19.15 -8.07
CA ALA A 16 -24.10 17.81 -7.79
C ALA A 16 -22.76 17.95 -7.06
N CYS A 17 -22.73 17.77 -5.73
CA CYS A 17 -21.50 17.56 -5.00
C CYS A 17 -20.89 16.23 -5.46
N SER A 18 -19.96 16.26 -6.39
CA SER A 18 -19.10 15.11 -6.67
C SER A 18 -18.25 14.84 -5.43
N PRO A 19 -18.23 13.62 -4.89
CA PRO A 19 -17.32 13.30 -3.80
C PRO A 19 -15.89 13.56 -4.28
N SER A 20 -15.17 14.42 -3.58
CA SER A 20 -13.76 14.69 -3.87
C SER A 20 -12.99 13.38 -3.76
N ALA A 21 -12.22 13.03 -4.79
CA ALA A 21 -11.37 11.85 -4.75
C ALA A 21 -10.41 11.94 -3.55
N VAL A 22 -10.38 10.91 -2.73
CA VAL A 22 -9.45 10.84 -1.59
C VAL A 22 -8.04 10.71 -2.16
N ALA A 23 -7.15 11.66 -1.81
CA ALA A 23 -5.75 11.65 -2.18
C ALA A 23 -4.89 11.76 -0.91
N LEU A 24 -3.69 11.20 -0.95
CA LEU A 24 -2.71 11.37 0.13
C LEU A 24 -2.22 12.83 0.15
N GLN A 25 -2.01 13.36 1.35
CA GLN A 25 -1.33 14.65 1.51
C GLN A 25 0.19 14.46 1.48
N PRO A 26 0.94 15.31 0.76
CA PRO A 26 2.40 15.32 0.84
C PRO A 26 2.87 15.74 2.23
N GLY A 27 4.09 15.35 2.61
CA GLY A 27 4.67 15.67 3.91
C GLY A 27 5.48 14.52 4.49
N MET A 28 5.88 14.67 5.75
CA MET A 28 6.52 13.61 6.51
C MET A 28 5.49 12.58 6.92
N TRP A 29 5.82 11.33 6.68
CA TRP A 29 5.01 10.17 7.04
C TRP A 29 5.82 9.21 7.89
N GLU A 30 5.17 8.67 8.89
CA GLU A 30 5.69 7.56 9.68
C GLU A 30 4.91 6.30 9.34
N THR A 31 5.63 5.28 8.92
CA THR A 31 5.07 3.98 8.54
C THR A 31 5.57 2.91 9.50
N THR A 32 4.67 2.14 10.07
CA THR A 32 4.98 1.00 10.91
C THR A 32 4.47 -0.28 10.25
N VAL A 33 5.36 -1.26 10.10
CA VAL A 33 5.03 -2.61 9.64
C VAL A 33 5.24 -3.57 10.79
N GLN A 34 4.27 -4.45 11.02
CA GLN A 34 4.34 -5.51 12.02
C GLN A 34 3.88 -6.83 11.43
N PHE A 35 4.75 -7.83 11.44
CA PHE A 35 4.40 -9.18 11.01
C PHE A 35 3.81 -9.96 12.18
N ASN A 36 2.65 -10.57 11.95
CA ASN A 36 1.89 -11.31 12.96
C ASN A 36 2.02 -12.83 12.75
N SER A 37 2.37 -13.26 11.54
CA SER A 37 2.53 -14.66 11.18
C SER A 37 3.75 -14.85 10.29
N VAL A 38 4.49 -15.91 10.59
CA VAL A 38 5.61 -16.40 9.77
C VAL A 38 5.48 -17.92 9.68
N ASP A 39 5.49 -18.44 8.47
CA ASP A 39 5.50 -19.85 8.13
C ASP A 39 6.69 -20.16 7.22
N LEU A 40 7.47 -21.17 7.59
CA LEU A 40 8.67 -21.61 6.89
C LEU A 40 8.59 -23.14 6.70
N PRO A 41 7.94 -23.62 5.65
CA PRO A 41 7.84 -25.04 5.39
C PRO A 41 9.22 -25.71 5.30
N GLY A 42 9.43 -26.76 6.09
CA GLY A 42 10.69 -27.48 6.15
C GLY A 42 11.74 -26.90 7.12
N ALA A 43 11.47 -25.77 7.77
CA ALA A 43 12.34 -25.25 8.82
C ALA A 43 12.18 -26.04 10.12
N SER A 44 13.26 -26.12 10.89
CA SER A 44 13.21 -26.66 12.26
C SER A 44 12.41 -25.71 13.19
N PRO A 45 11.87 -26.22 14.31
CA PRO A 45 11.19 -25.38 15.29
C PRO A 45 12.06 -24.24 15.84
N GLN A 46 13.37 -24.46 15.94
CA GLN A 46 14.32 -23.44 16.38
C GLN A 46 14.49 -22.31 15.36
N GLU A 47 14.64 -22.63 14.09
CA GLU A 47 14.74 -21.63 13.01
C GLU A 47 13.46 -20.81 12.90
N LEU A 48 12.30 -21.47 12.94
CA LEU A 48 11.01 -20.80 12.93
C LEU A 48 10.83 -19.88 14.15
N GLY A 49 11.25 -20.33 15.33
CA GLY A 49 11.22 -19.54 16.56
C GLY A 49 12.11 -18.30 16.48
N ALA A 50 13.32 -18.44 15.97
CA ALA A 50 14.24 -17.32 15.76
C ALA A 50 13.69 -16.30 14.76
N MET A 51 13.13 -16.76 13.64
CA MET A 51 12.51 -15.89 12.64
C MET A 51 11.32 -15.13 13.20
N ARG A 52 10.43 -15.81 13.91
CA ARG A 52 9.28 -15.17 14.57
C ARG A 52 9.72 -14.11 15.57
N ALA A 53 10.71 -14.37 16.40
CA ALA A 53 11.24 -13.42 17.37
C ALA A 53 11.83 -12.17 16.71
N MET A 54 12.48 -12.33 15.55
CA MET A 54 13.02 -11.21 14.78
C MET A 54 11.92 -10.38 14.10
N MET A 55 10.92 -11.03 13.53
CA MET A 55 9.86 -10.38 12.73
C MET A 55 8.72 -9.80 13.59
N SER A 56 8.57 -10.24 14.85
CA SER A 56 7.50 -9.76 15.72
C SER A 56 7.67 -8.32 16.20
N ARG A 57 8.85 -7.75 16.03
CA ARG A 57 9.12 -6.35 16.42
C ARG A 57 8.56 -5.42 15.35
N PRO A 58 7.74 -4.42 15.73
CA PRO A 58 7.31 -3.40 14.80
C PRO A 58 8.53 -2.68 14.20
N GLN A 59 8.50 -2.50 12.90
CA GLN A 59 9.54 -1.75 12.19
C GLN A 59 8.93 -0.41 11.76
N THR A 60 9.46 0.67 12.31
CA THR A 60 8.99 2.01 12.00
C THR A 60 10.02 2.73 11.13
N HIS A 61 9.53 3.38 10.11
CA HIS A 61 10.32 4.17 9.16
C HIS A 61 9.63 5.51 8.90
N SER A 62 10.41 6.58 8.83
CA SER A 62 9.91 7.92 8.50
C SER A 62 10.48 8.36 7.15
N GLU A 63 9.63 8.92 6.31
CA GLU A 63 10.02 9.40 4.98
C GLU A 63 9.21 10.63 4.57
N CYS A 64 9.78 11.43 3.68
CA CYS A 64 9.08 12.55 3.06
C CYS A 64 8.39 12.07 1.78
N ILE A 65 7.08 12.22 1.71
CA ILE A 65 6.28 11.99 0.50
C ILE A 65 6.10 13.33 -0.21
N THR A 66 6.66 13.45 -1.41
CA THR A 66 6.53 14.66 -2.24
C THR A 66 5.11 14.78 -2.82
N PRO A 67 4.70 15.98 -3.31
CA PRO A 67 3.41 16.14 -3.98
C PRO A 67 3.21 15.18 -5.16
N GLU A 68 4.26 14.92 -5.94
CA GLU A 68 4.21 14.00 -7.07
C GLU A 68 4.00 12.55 -6.63
N GLN A 69 4.70 12.12 -5.57
CA GLN A 69 4.56 10.79 -5.00
C GLN A 69 3.19 10.59 -4.35
N ALA A 70 2.65 11.62 -3.70
CA ALA A 70 1.31 11.59 -3.11
C ALA A 70 0.21 11.47 -4.17
N ALA A 71 0.40 12.12 -5.33
CA ALA A 71 -0.50 12.01 -6.47
C ALA A 71 -0.42 10.65 -7.18
N ASN A 72 0.72 9.96 -7.10
CA ASN A 72 0.98 8.70 -7.81
C ASN A 72 1.52 7.61 -6.86
N PRO A 73 0.75 7.16 -5.85
CA PRO A 73 1.25 6.25 -4.83
C PRO A 73 1.67 4.88 -5.38
N MET A 74 1.01 4.38 -6.43
CA MET A 74 1.41 3.14 -7.11
C MET A 74 2.79 3.26 -7.76
N GLN A 75 3.07 4.35 -8.46
CA GLN A 75 4.37 4.58 -9.09
C GLN A 75 5.48 4.71 -8.03
N ARG A 76 5.17 5.34 -6.89
CA ARG A 76 6.10 5.39 -5.75
C ARG A 76 6.45 3.98 -5.25
N MET A 77 5.47 3.09 -5.11
CA MET A 77 5.71 1.69 -4.71
C MET A 77 6.60 0.95 -5.73
N MET A 78 6.38 1.14 -7.03
CA MET A 78 7.24 0.55 -8.07
C MET A 78 8.68 1.05 -7.95
N ASN A 79 8.88 2.35 -7.74
CA ASN A 79 10.21 2.95 -7.65
C ASN A 79 10.96 2.56 -6.36
N SER A 80 10.24 2.19 -5.29
CA SER A 80 10.85 1.81 -4.01
C SER A 80 11.62 0.48 -4.06
N SER A 81 11.40 -0.35 -5.07
CA SER A 81 12.13 -1.60 -5.28
C SER A 81 13.59 -1.41 -5.77
N GLY A 82 13.97 -0.18 -6.12
CA GLY A 82 15.31 0.15 -6.64
C GLY A 82 15.53 -0.24 -8.11
N ASP A 83 14.76 -1.19 -8.63
CA ASP A 83 14.71 -1.56 -10.04
C ASP A 83 13.24 -1.55 -10.50
N PRO A 84 12.84 -0.61 -11.35
CA PRO A 84 11.45 -0.49 -11.80
C PRO A 84 10.96 -1.70 -12.61
N HIS A 85 11.87 -2.54 -13.08
CA HIS A 85 11.56 -3.78 -13.83
C HIS A 85 11.53 -5.03 -12.94
N ALA A 86 11.99 -4.94 -11.71
CA ALA A 86 12.04 -6.07 -10.79
C ALA A 86 10.64 -6.49 -10.30
N CYS A 87 9.67 -5.57 -10.28
CA CYS A 87 8.33 -5.83 -9.79
C CYS A 87 7.28 -5.65 -10.88
N GLN A 88 6.31 -6.55 -10.90
CA GLN A 88 5.11 -6.47 -11.73
C GLN A 88 3.91 -6.35 -10.79
N PHE A 89 3.07 -5.37 -11.05
CA PHE A 89 1.83 -5.16 -10.31
C PHE A 89 0.67 -5.47 -11.25
N GLY A 90 -0.14 -6.46 -10.89
CA GLY A 90 -1.35 -6.85 -11.63
C GLY A 90 -2.49 -5.86 -11.43
N ASP A 91 -3.72 -6.37 -11.33
CA ASP A 91 -4.94 -5.57 -11.08
C ASP A 91 -4.88 -4.90 -9.70
N SER A 92 -4.14 -3.79 -9.62
CA SER A 92 -3.89 -3.08 -8.38
C SER A 92 -4.62 -1.75 -8.36
N THR A 93 -5.14 -1.38 -7.20
CA THR A 93 -5.83 -0.12 -6.94
C THR A 93 -5.23 0.56 -5.72
N PHE A 94 -4.85 1.83 -5.87
CA PHE A 94 -4.55 2.72 -4.76
C PHE A 94 -5.24 4.06 -5.05
N ALA A 95 -6.55 4.08 -4.87
CA ALA A 95 -7.39 5.23 -5.22
C ALA A 95 -8.67 5.27 -4.39
N ASN A 96 -9.26 6.43 -4.23
CA ASN A 96 -10.56 6.64 -3.60
C ASN A 96 -10.68 6.04 -2.18
N GLY A 97 -9.60 6.09 -1.41
CA GLY A 97 -9.56 5.55 -0.06
C GLY A 97 -9.38 4.03 0.02
N VAL A 98 -9.22 3.34 -1.12
CA VAL A 98 -9.08 1.88 -1.19
C VAL A 98 -7.67 1.50 -1.64
N ILE A 99 -7.13 0.49 -0.99
CA ILE A 99 -5.85 -0.14 -1.33
C ILE A 99 -6.12 -1.60 -1.65
N ARG A 100 -5.76 -2.03 -2.86
CA ARG A 100 -5.63 -3.43 -3.27
C ARG A 100 -4.43 -3.51 -4.17
N VAL A 101 -3.37 -4.14 -3.71
CA VAL A 101 -2.12 -4.25 -4.46
C VAL A 101 -1.71 -5.71 -4.52
N HIS A 102 -1.50 -6.19 -5.73
CA HIS A 102 -0.99 -7.52 -6.02
C HIS A 102 0.32 -7.35 -6.81
N GLY A 103 1.43 -7.68 -6.19
CA GLY A 103 2.74 -7.51 -6.79
C GLY A 103 3.55 -8.80 -6.77
N SER A 104 4.34 -9.01 -7.80
CA SER A 104 5.39 -10.03 -7.85
C SER A 104 6.71 -9.38 -8.22
N CYS A 105 7.70 -9.57 -7.38
CA CYS A 105 9.04 -9.01 -7.55
C CYS A 105 10.05 -10.13 -7.75
N GLN A 106 10.97 -9.93 -8.69
CA GLN A 106 12.12 -10.81 -8.91
C GLN A 106 13.39 -10.06 -8.51
N ALA A 107 14.15 -10.62 -7.60
CA ALA A 107 15.44 -10.08 -7.21
C ALA A 107 16.54 -11.02 -7.72
N PRO A 108 17.44 -10.56 -8.60
CA PRO A 108 18.56 -11.38 -9.10
C PRO A 108 19.35 -12.00 -7.94
N GLY A 109 19.48 -13.33 -7.92
CA GLY A 109 20.16 -14.07 -6.87
C GLY A 109 19.43 -14.15 -5.53
N ARG A 110 18.22 -13.57 -5.39
CA ARG A 110 17.43 -13.58 -4.16
C ARG A 110 16.08 -14.30 -4.28
N GLY A 111 15.71 -14.71 -5.51
CA GLY A 111 14.46 -15.41 -5.78
C GLY A 111 13.31 -14.48 -6.13
N THR A 112 12.10 -14.95 -5.89
CA THR A 112 10.85 -14.20 -6.17
C THR A 112 10.08 -13.93 -4.90
N ALA A 113 9.38 -12.80 -4.86
CA ALA A 113 8.46 -12.46 -3.78
C ALA A 113 7.11 -12.04 -4.38
N ALA A 114 6.04 -12.70 -3.98
CA ALA A 114 4.67 -12.26 -4.26
C ALA A 114 4.13 -11.56 -3.01
N THR A 115 3.57 -10.38 -3.18
CA THR A 115 3.04 -9.56 -2.08
C THR A 115 1.63 -9.11 -2.41
N ASN A 116 0.74 -9.25 -1.44
CA ASN A 116 -0.61 -8.70 -1.48
C ASN A 116 -0.76 -7.69 -0.34
N MET A 117 -1.40 -6.57 -0.64
CA MET A 117 -1.74 -5.54 0.34
C MET A 117 -3.19 -5.11 0.12
N GLU A 118 -4.00 -5.19 1.18
CA GLU A 118 -5.40 -4.77 1.15
C GLU A 118 -5.69 -3.86 2.33
N GLY A 119 -6.39 -2.76 2.07
CA GLY A 119 -6.68 -1.80 3.12
C GLY A 119 -7.38 -0.54 2.65
N SER A 120 -7.24 0.49 3.44
CA SER A 120 -7.82 1.79 3.18
C SER A 120 -6.86 2.93 3.52
N PHE A 121 -7.13 4.09 2.96
CA PHE A 121 -6.38 5.30 3.27
C PHE A 121 -7.29 6.53 3.31
N THR A 122 -6.83 7.52 4.05
CA THR A 122 -7.36 8.88 4.05
C THR A 122 -6.29 9.84 3.53
N ALA A 123 -6.53 11.12 3.59
CA ALA A 123 -5.52 12.12 3.25
C ALA A 123 -4.26 12.03 4.15
N THR A 124 -4.40 11.54 5.38
CA THR A 124 -3.34 11.57 6.40
C THR A 124 -3.05 10.23 7.06
N THR A 125 -3.73 9.16 6.70
CA THR A 125 -3.55 7.82 7.28
C THR A 125 -3.61 6.71 6.24
N ILE A 126 -2.89 5.63 6.49
CA ILE A 126 -2.96 4.36 5.74
C ILE A 126 -3.10 3.22 6.75
N GLN A 127 -3.99 2.28 6.48
CA GLN A 127 -4.15 1.03 7.22
C GLN A 127 -4.32 -0.10 6.23
N ALA A 128 -3.45 -1.11 6.29
CA ALA A 128 -3.51 -2.25 5.39
C ALA A 128 -3.06 -3.55 6.06
N ASN A 129 -3.60 -4.65 5.58
CA ASN A 129 -3.06 -5.98 5.79
C ASN A 129 -2.09 -6.30 4.66
N ILE A 130 -0.96 -6.89 4.99
CA ILE A 130 0.04 -7.33 4.04
C ILE A 130 0.24 -8.84 4.16
N SER A 131 0.45 -9.50 3.04
CA SER A 131 0.91 -10.88 3.01
C SER A 131 1.96 -11.02 1.92
N SER A 132 3.01 -11.79 2.18
CA SER A 132 4.08 -12.02 1.23
C SER A 132 4.45 -13.49 1.22
N GLU A 133 4.70 -14.03 0.04
CA GLU A 133 5.29 -15.35 -0.17
C GLU A 133 6.60 -15.18 -0.93
N ILE A 134 7.68 -15.68 -0.34
CA ILE A 134 9.03 -15.57 -0.87
C ILE A 134 9.50 -16.96 -1.27
N HIS A 135 9.98 -17.10 -2.49
CA HIS A 135 10.62 -18.30 -3.01
C HIS A 135 12.10 -18.01 -3.26
N PRO A 136 13.03 -18.65 -2.55
CA PRO A 136 14.46 -18.51 -2.82
C PRO A 136 14.80 -19.06 -4.23
N PRO A 137 15.97 -18.72 -4.78
CA PRO A 137 16.43 -19.29 -6.04
C PRO A 137 16.49 -20.83 -6.00
N ALA A 138 16.21 -21.47 -7.13
CA ALA A 138 16.28 -22.92 -7.23
C ALA A 138 17.67 -23.43 -6.81
N GLY A 139 17.70 -24.51 -6.01
CA GLY A 139 18.94 -25.09 -5.48
C GLY A 139 19.50 -24.40 -4.23
N THR A 140 18.84 -23.38 -3.68
CA THR A 140 19.23 -22.81 -2.41
C THR A 140 18.94 -23.82 -1.27
N PRO A 141 19.91 -24.14 -0.40
CA PRO A 141 19.67 -24.99 0.75
C PRO A 141 18.69 -24.32 1.75
N GLY A 142 17.84 -25.13 2.38
CA GLY A 142 16.90 -24.65 3.41
C GLY A 142 15.45 -24.58 2.94
N PRO A 143 14.60 -23.82 3.65
CA PRO A 143 13.19 -23.67 3.30
C PRO A 143 12.98 -23.20 1.88
N GLN A 144 12.08 -23.87 1.14
CA GLN A 144 11.81 -23.56 -0.28
C GLN A 144 10.82 -22.41 -0.45
N SER A 145 10.17 -22.00 0.62
CA SER A 145 9.32 -20.80 0.65
C SER A 145 9.27 -20.23 2.07
N ALA A 146 8.94 -18.95 2.14
CA ALA A 146 8.59 -18.28 3.38
C ALA A 146 7.27 -17.52 3.17
N ARG A 147 6.31 -17.71 4.06
CA ARG A 147 5.05 -16.94 4.04
C ARG A 147 5.00 -16.06 5.28
N MET A 148 4.65 -14.82 5.06
CA MET A 148 4.53 -13.83 6.13
C MET A 148 3.23 -13.06 5.95
N SER A 149 2.57 -12.75 7.08
CA SER A 149 1.45 -11.82 7.07
C SER A 149 1.55 -10.85 8.24
N GLY A 150 0.98 -9.66 8.06
CA GLY A 150 1.09 -8.61 9.05
C GLY A 150 0.21 -7.42 8.71
N THR A 151 0.46 -6.34 9.40
CA THR A 151 -0.24 -5.07 9.23
C THR A 151 0.74 -3.96 8.88
N LEU A 152 0.27 -3.02 8.09
CA LEU A 152 0.92 -1.76 7.80
C LEU A 152 0.02 -0.63 8.30
N SER A 153 0.57 0.26 9.10
CA SER A 153 -0.07 1.50 9.47
C SER A 153 0.85 2.66 9.13
N ALA A 154 0.31 3.72 8.55
CA ALA A 154 1.08 4.92 8.32
C ALA A 154 0.25 6.16 8.65
N HIS A 155 0.92 7.21 9.10
CA HIS A 155 0.29 8.50 9.36
C HIS A 155 1.23 9.65 9.00
N ARG A 156 0.61 10.75 8.57
CA ARG A 156 1.32 12.00 8.30
C ARG A 156 1.67 12.69 9.61
N THR A 157 2.92 13.03 9.79
CA THR A 157 3.44 13.66 11.02
C THR A 157 3.66 15.17 10.88
N GLY A 158 3.75 15.68 9.65
CA GLY A 158 3.99 17.10 9.41
C GLY A 158 4.42 17.40 7.98
N ASP A 159 5.03 18.54 7.77
CA ASP A 159 5.60 18.92 6.48
C ASP A 159 7.01 18.34 6.33
N CYS A 160 7.49 18.17 5.09
CA CYS A 160 8.86 17.74 4.84
C CYS A 160 9.84 18.82 5.32
N PRO A 161 11.02 18.43 5.86
CA PRO A 161 12.07 19.38 6.12
C PRO A 161 12.52 20.05 4.82
N GLY A 162 12.71 21.36 4.88
CA GLY A 162 13.20 22.19 3.77
C GLY A 162 14.68 21.95 3.49
#